data_8f02871ce6ec922fdf723a9c97a4b3dc
#
_entry.id   8f02871ce6ec922fdf723a9c97a4b3dc
#
_cell.length_a   1.000
_cell.length_b   1.000
_cell.length_c   1.000
_cell.angle_alpha   90.00
_cell.angle_beta   90.00
_cell.angle_gamma   90.00
#
_symmetry.space_group_name_H-M   'P 1'
#
loop_
_entity.id
_entity.type
_entity.pdbx_description
1 polymer ?
#
loop_
_entity_poly.entity_id
_entity_poly.type
_entity_poly.pdbx_seq_one_letter_code
_entity_poly.pdbx_strand_id
1 'polypeptide(L)'
;MIVKFHARGTGKGSGPVDYLLGRERNREGAILLRGNPDQTEALIDSSRFAKRYTSGVLSFAEADLPPEAKNALMDDFEASLLPGLDADQYECLWVEHRDKGRLELNFVIPNIELQSGKRLQPYYDRADRPRVDAWQTIVNDRYQLHDPNDPANQRALNTPSNLPRDRALAQRQLTDGLLALAEKGLITNRAQVVSTLEEAGFEVTRQTKNSISIADPENGRPMRLQGKLYERDFTLSNGLREEIDRASREYRESREQRVREARERLARGIEHKREENQRSYRRAVPEVTASSAEKLDSRHAPRDAGDHPRGWDIGTHGHVHQAPGGRDTRAERHAPDAERPGGSDDTDALRQQPETVREDRQERHRLRRERRIQDTGGVLNRRHLGGGF
;
A
#
# COMPACT_ATOMS: atom_id res chain seq x y z
N MET A 1 -11.27 6.65 9.81
CA MET A 1 -10.53 5.69 8.96
C MET A 1 -9.11 5.53 9.48
N ILE A 2 -8.53 4.33 9.37
CA ILE A 2 -7.15 4.01 9.78
C ILE A 2 -6.42 3.39 8.59
N VAL A 3 -5.17 3.81 8.34
CA VAL A 3 -4.27 3.16 7.37
C VAL A 3 -3.39 2.15 8.11
N LYS A 4 -3.36 0.90 7.63
CA LYS A 4 -2.48 -0.13 8.17
C LYS A 4 -1.70 -0.81 7.06
N PHE A 5 -0.38 -0.89 7.22
CA PHE A 5 0.48 -1.72 6.38
C PHE A 5 0.77 -3.05 7.06
N HIS A 6 0.75 -4.13 6.30
CA HIS A 6 1.06 -5.45 6.81
C HIS A 6 2.58 -5.68 6.82
N ALA A 7 3.09 -6.28 7.89
CA ALA A 7 4.52 -6.61 8.00
C ALA A 7 4.98 -7.69 7.01
N ARG A 8 4.04 -8.46 6.43
CA ARG A 8 4.27 -9.52 5.45
C ARG A 8 4.64 -8.91 4.09
N GLY A 9 5.22 -9.71 3.20
CA GLY A 9 5.62 -9.25 1.87
C GLY A 9 6.69 -10.12 1.21
N THR A 10 6.99 -11.30 1.79
CA THR A 10 8.06 -12.21 1.32
C THR A 10 7.54 -13.50 0.69
N GLY A 11 6.23 -13.78 0.80
CA GLY A 11 5.62 -15.02 0.29
C GLY A 11 5.31 -14.98 -1.20
N LYS A 12 4.66 -16.07 -1.67
CA LYS A 12 4.10 -16.18 -3.03
C LYS A 12 2.93 -15.22 -3.22
N GLY A 13 2.65 -14.86 -4.47
CA GLY A 13 1.56 -13.99 -4.88
C GLY A 13 0.17 -14.53 -4.52
N SER A 14 0.00 -15.86 -4.57
CA SER A 14 -1.24 -16.51 -4.11
C SER A 14 -1.58 -16.19 -2.65
N GLY A 15 -0.59 -16.00 -1.77
CA GLY A 15 -0.84 -15.71 -0.36
C GLY A 15 -1.74 -14.49 -0.12
N PRO A 16 -1.35 -13.27 -0.54
CA PRO A 16 -2.19 -12.09 -0.38
C PRO A 16 -3.44 -12.11 -1.27
N VAL A 17 -3.38 -12.65 -2.48
CA VAL A 17 -4.51 -12.65 -3.41
C VAL A 17 -5.60 -13.62 -2.97
N ASP A 18 -5.24 -14.84 -2.54
CA ASP A 18 -6.19 -15.83 -2.00
C ASP A 18 -6.80 -15.37 -0.66
N TYR A 19 -6.00 -14.66 0.17
CA TYR A 19 -6.54 -14.07 1.39
C TYR A 19 -7.65 -13.05 1.09
N LEU A 20 -7.48 -12.23 0.05
CA LEU A 20 -8.42 -11.19 -0.30
C LEU A 20 -9.65 -11.72 -1.06
N LEU A 21 -9.47 -12.60 -2.01
CA LEU A 21 -10.52 -13.02 -2.95
C LEU A 21 -10.98 -14.47 -2.77
N GLY A 22 -10.30 -15.26 -1.92
CA GLY A 22 -10.46 -16.72 -1.88
C GLY A 22 -9.65 -17.40 -2.98
N ARG A 23 -9.35 -18.69 -2.80
CA ARG A 23 -8.61 -19.49 -3.80
C ARG A 23 -9.30 -19.51 -5.16
N GLU A 24 -10.61 -19.60 -5.15
CA GLU A 24 -11.46 -19.65 -6.34
C GLU A 24 -11.98 -18.27 -6.76
N ARG A 25 -11.42 -17.19 -6.18
CA ARG A 25 -11.78 -15.79 -6.45
C ARG A 25 -13.27 -15.46 -6.16
N ASN A 26 -13.92 -16.23 -5.28
CA ASN A 26 -15.35 -16.14 -4.95
C ASN A 26 -15.62 -15.94 -3.45
N ARG A 27 -14.66 -15.33 -2.70
CA ARG A 27 -14.84 -15.07 -1.28
C ARG A 27 -16.08 -14.21 -1.04
N GLU A 28 -16.98 -14.68 -0.18
CA GLU A 28 -18.16 -13.94 0.25
C GLU A 28 -17.76 -12.60 0.92
N GLY A 29 -18.46 -11.53 0.60
CA GLY A 29 -18.19 -10.19 1.12
C GLY A 29 -16.92 -9.53 0.58
N ALA A 30 -16.27 -10.12 -0.43
CA ALA A 30 -15.15 -9.54 -1.15
C ALA A 30 -15.58 -9.03 -2.53
N ILE A 31 -15.21 -7.81 -2.88
CA ILE A 31 -15.48 -7.19 -4.19
C ILE A 31 -14.15 -6.69 -4.76
N LEU A 32 -13.79 -7.18 -5.95
CA LEU A 32 -12.66 -6.65 -6.71
C LEU A 32 -13.01 -5.25 -7.22
N LEU A 33 -12.28 -4.23 -6.78
CA LEU A 33 -12.49 -2.85 -7.20
C LEU A 33 -11.56 -2.41 -8.33
N ARG A 34 -10.28 -2.82 -8.28
CA ARG A 34 -9.25 -2.41 -9.25
C ARG A 34 -8.13 -3.43 -9.34
N GLY A 35 -7.41 -3.41 -10.46
CA GLY A 35 -6.26 -4.27 -10.72
C GLY A 35 -6.68 -5.63 -11.26
N ASN A 36 -5.67 -6.43 -11.59
CA ASN A 36 -5.86 -7.80 -12.06
C ASN A 36 -5.21 -8.77 -11.07
N PRO A 37 -5.98 -9.66 -10.41
CA PRO A 37 -5.46 -10.61 -9.42
C PRO A 37 -4.36 -11.53 -9.97
N ASP A 38 -4.56 -12.08 -11.18
CA ASP A 38 -3.62 -13.03 -11.79
C ASP A 38 -2.32 -12.32 -12.21
N GLN A 39 -2.42 -11.11 -12.74
CA GLN A 39 -1.26 -10.28 -13.04
C GLN A 39 -0.51 -9.89 -11.76
N THR A 40 -1.22 -9.50 -10.70
CA THR A 40 -0.63 -9.18 -9.39
C THR A 40 0.14 -10.38 -8.83
N GLU A 41 -0.46 -11.58 -8.92
CA GLU A 41 0.16 -12.83 -8.47
C GLU A 41 1.42 -13.15 -9.29
N ALA A 42 1.33 -13.11 -10.61
CA ALA A 42 2.47 -13.34 -11.51
C ALA A 42 3.62 -12.36 -11.27
N LEU A 43 3.34 -11.06 -11.08
CA LEU A 43 4.34 -10.04 -10.77
C LEU A 43 5.03 -10.28 -9.42
N ILE A 44 4.29 -10.73 -8.40
CA ILE A 44 4.86 -11.09 -7.11
C ILE A 44 5.74 -12.32 -7.23
N ASP A 45 5.29 -13.34 -7.96
CA ASP A 45 6.01 -14.62 -8.09
C ASP A 45 7.26 -14.49 -8.95
N SER A 46 7.25 -13.66 -9.99
CA SER A 46 8.43 -13.34 -10.80
C SER A 46 9.47 -12.48 -10.06
N SER A 47 9.09 -11.89 -8.92
CA SER A 47 9.98 -10.99 -8.19
C SER A 47 11.16 -11.73 -7.52
N ARG A 48 12.39 -11.33 -7.88
CA ARG A 48 13.65 -11.78 -7.26
C ARG A 48 13.98 -11.11 -5.93
N PHE A 49 13.17 -10.14 -5.50
CA PHE A 49 13.44 -9.36 -4.30
C PHE A 49 12.96 -10.07 -3.03
N ALA A 50 13.66 -9.93 -1.91
CA ALA A 50 13.26 -10.51 -0.63
C ALA A 50 11.88 -10.02 -0.16
N LYS A 51 11.59 -8.73 -0.33
CA LYS A 51 10.25 -8.16 -0.17
C LYS A 51 9.62 -8.03 -1.55
N ARG A 52 8.69 -8.95 -1.87
CA ARG A 52 8.06 -9.09 -3.19
C ARG A 52 6.85 -8.19 -3.38
N TYR A 53 6.16 -7.85 -2.28
CA TYR A 53 4.97 -6.99 -2.32
C TYR A 53 4.82 -6.15 -1.06
N THR A 54 4.07 -5.09 -1.19
CA THR A 54 3.56 -4.25 -0.09
C THR A 54 2.05 -4.39 -0.05
N SER A 55 1.50 -4.68 1.13
CA SER A 55 0.05 -4.79 1.30
C SER A 55 -0.42 -4.03 2.54
N GLY A 56 -1.68 -3.66 2.53
CA GLY A 56 -2.29 -2.95 3.63
C GLY A 56 -3.79 -2.80 3.45
N VAL A 57 -4.38 -1.99 4.32
CA VAL A 57 -5.82 -1.75 4.34
C VAL A 57 -6.13 -0.33 4.80
N LEU A 58 -7.09 0.30 4.15
CA LEU A 58 -7.83 1.45 4.66
C LEU A 58 -9.05 0.89 5.40
N SER A 59 -9.04 0.96 6.72
CA SER A 59 -10.10 0.38 7.58
C SER A 59 -10.98 1.49 8.12
N PHE A 60 -12.26 1.41 7.86
CA PHE A 60 -13.26 2.40 8.25
C PHE A 60 -14.04 1.93 9.48
N ALA A 61 -14.65 2.85 10.21
CA ALA A 61 -15.68 2.53 11.19
C ALA A 61 -17.06 2.49 10.51
N GLU A 62 -17.19 3.20 9.43
CA GLU A 62 -18.36 3.29 8.56
C GLU A 62 -18.62 1.94 7.88
N ALA A 63 -19.89 1.57 7.72
CA ALA A 63 -20.30 0.31 7.07
C ALA A 63 -20.03 0.34 5.56
N ASP A 64 -20.18 1.52 4.94
CA ASP A 64 -19.94 1.76 3.52
C ASP A 64 -19.65 3.23 3.23
N LEU A 65 -19.18 3.50 2.02
CA LEU A 65 -19.03 4.84 1.43
C LEU A 65 -19.57 4.82 -0.01
N PRO A 66 -20.00 5.97 -0.54
CA PRO A 66 -20.40 6.08 -1.95
C PRO A 66 -19.27 5.60 -2.88
N PRO A 67 -19.59 4.95 -4.01
CA PRO A 67 -18.60 4.44 -4.96
C PRO A 67 -17.59 5.51 -5.43
N GLU A 68 -18.06 6.73 -5.66
CA GLU A 68 -17.24 7.87 -6.08
C GLU A 68 -16.22 8.25 -4.99
N ALA A 69 -16.63 8.21 -3.72
CA ALA A 69 -15.75 8.48 -2.59
C ALA A 69 -14.68 7.38 -2.45
N LYS A 70 -15.07 6.10 -2.60
CA LYS A 70 -14.11 4.98 -2.60
C LYS A 70 -13.10 5.13 -3.74
N ASN A 71 -13.55 5.45 -4.94
CA ASN A 71 -12.67 5.67 -6.08
C ASN A 71 -11.70 6.84 -5.85
N ALA A 72 -12.22 7.97 -5.36
CA ALA A 72 -11.40 9.14 -5.06
C ALA A 72 -10.36 8.86 -3.94
N LEU A 73 -10.73 8.08 -2.93
CA LEU A 73 -9.83 7.65 -1.86
C LEU A 73 -8.70 6.76 -2.36
N MET A 74 -9.01 5.77 -3.21
CA MET A 74 -8.00 4.91 -3.81
C MET A 74 -7.04 5.70 -4.69
N ASP A 75 -7.56 6.63 -5.52
CA ASP A 75 -6.76 7.52 -6.35
C ASP A 75 -5.83 8.42 -5.54
N ASP A 76 -6.36 9.07 -4.51
CA ASP A 76 -5.61 9.99 -3.67
C ASP A 76 -4.54 9.24 -2.83
N PHE A 77 -4.87 8.03 -2.37
CA PHE A 77 -3.92 7.18 -1.66
C PHE A 77 -2.77 6.72 -2.54
N GLU A 78 -3.05 6.18 -3.74
CA GLU A 78 -2.02 5.78 -4.69
C GLU A 78 -1.12 6.97 -5.08
N ALA A 79 -1.72 8.14 -5.36
CA ALA A 79 -0.98 9.35 -5.68
C ALA A 79 -0.10 9.85 -4.52
N SER A 80 -0.56 9.63 -3.28
CA SER A 80 0.21 9.94 -2.06
C SER A 80 1.30 8.90 -1.81
N LEU A 81 1.06 7.62 -2.10
CA LEU A 81 1.98 6.52 -1.82
C LEU A 81 3.09 6.40 -2.86
N LEU A 82 2.76 6.62 -4.14
CA LEU A 82 3.63 6.45 -5.31
C LEU A 82 3.75 7.75 -6.15
N PRO A 83 4.10 8.90 -5.52
CA PRO A 83 4.14 10.17 -6.23
C PRO A 83 5.22 10.17 -7.30
N GLY A 84 4.89 10.73 -8.48
CA GLY A 84 5.81 10.83 -9.61
C GLY A 84 5.95 9.58 -10.47
N LEU A 85 5.23 8.51 -10.14
CA LEU A 85 5.11 7.34 -11.01
C LEU A 85 3.85 7.44 -11.87
N ASP A 86 3.96 7.00 -13.11
CA ASP A 86 2.86 6.90 -14.05
C ASP A 86 2.14 5.55 -13.92
N ALA A 87 0.95 5.43 -14.52
CA ALA A 87 0.08 4.26 -14.40
C ALA A 87 0.71 2.95 -14.92
N ASP A 88 1.65 3.05 -15.85
CA ASP A 88 2.35 1.92 -16.47
C ASP A 88 3.61 1.49 -15.70
N GLN A 89 3.93 2.15 -14.59
CA GLN A 89 5.11 1.87 -13.78
C GLN A 89 4.85 0.98 -12.56
N TYR A 90 3.59 0.76 -12.19
CA TYR A 90 3.24 -0.10 -11.04
C TYR A 90 1.89 -0.79 -11.22
N GLU A 91 1.67 -1.87 -10.48
CA GLU A 91 0.37 -2.53 -10.33
C GLU A 91 -0.14 -2.33 -8.91
N CYS A 92 -1.46 -2.09 -8.76
CA CYS A 92 -2.13 -2.01 -7.47
C CYS A 92 -3.48 -2.71 -7.54
N LEU A 93 -3.59 -3.83 -6.82
CA LEU A 93 -4.84 -4.56 -6.64
C LEU A 93 -5.61 -3.97 -5.46
N TRP A 94 -6.89 -3.64 -5.65
CA TRP A 94 -7.79 -3.20 -4.61
C TRP A 94 -8.99 -4.13 -4.47
N VAL A 95 -9.22 -4.56 -3.22
CA VAL A 95 -10.35 -5.43 -2.87
C VAL A 95 -11.08 -4.85 -1.67
N GLU A 96 -12.39 -4.67 -1.81
CA GLU A 96 -13.29 -4.29 -0.73
C GLU A 96 -13.69 -5.52 0.09
N HIS A 97 -13.72 -5.38 1.42
CA HIS A 97 -14.32 -6.35 2.35
C HIS A 97 -15.35 -5.68 3.23
N ARG A 98 -16.45 -6.41 3.52
CA ARG A 98 -17.54 -6.01 4.43
C ARG A 98 -17.90 -7.07 5.46
N ASP A 99 -17.18 -8.17 5.51
CA ASP A 99 -17.45 -9.34 6.35
C ASP A 99 -17.46 -9.06 7.86
N LYS A 100 -16.99 -7.87 8.29
CA LYS A 100 -16.96 -7.43 9.69
C LYS A 100 -17.97 -6.33 10.03
N GLY A 101 -18.96 -6.09 9.16
CA GLY A 101 -19.95 -5.01 9.32
C GLY A 101 -19.38 -3.61 9.15
N ARG A 102 -18.19 -3.47 8.58
CA ARG A 102 -17.51 -2.21 8.28
C ARG A 102 -16.76 -2.31 6.98
N LEU A 103 -16.54 -1.17 6.34
CA LEU A 103 -15.79 -1.08 5.09
C LEU A 103 -14.28 -1.27 5.34
N GLU A 104 -13.66 -2.15 4.57
CA GLU A 104 -12.22 -2.32 4.47
C GLU A 104 -11.80 -2.28 3.00
N LEU A 105 -11.01 -1.30 2.59
CA LEU A 105 -10.39 -1.24 1.27
C LEU A 105 -8.96 -1.79 1.37
N ASN A 106 -8.79 -3.02 0.94
CA ASN A 106 -7.51 -3.72 0.98
C ASN A 106 -6.72 -3.46 -0.29
N PHE A 107 -5.39 -3.31 -0.19
CA PHE A 107 -4.51 -3.13 -1.34
C PHE A 107 -3.31 -4.07 -1.32
N VAL A 108 -2.86 -4.45 -2.52
CA VAL A 108 -1.61 -5.19 -2.74
C VAL A 108 -0.88 -4.56 -3.91
N ILE A 109 0.40 -4.23 -3.70
CA ILE A 109 1.29 -3.62 -4.69
C ILE A 109 2.51 -4.53 -4.84
N PRO A 110 2.75 -5.16 -6.00
CA PRO A 110 4.01 -5.83 -6.28
C PRO A 110 5.20 -4.87 -6.16
N ASN A 111 6.26 -5.28 -5.49
CA ASN A 111 7.44 -4.43 -5.24
C ASN A 111 8.39 -4.42 -6.45
N ILE A 112 7.82 -4.19 -7.63
CA ILE A 112 8.56 -4.10 -8.90
C ILE A 112 8.07 -2.86 -9.68
N GLU A 113 9.00 -2.07 -10.19
CA GLU A 113 8.69 -1.01 -11.13
C GLU A 113 8.69 -1.61 -12.54
N LEU A 114 7.55 -1.47 -13.23
CA LEU A 114 7.22 -2.30 -14.40
C LEU A 114 8.00 -1.95 -15.66
N GLN A 115 8.54 -0.73 -15.78
CA GLN A 115 9.28 -0.29 -16.96
C GLN A 115 10.77 -0.67 -16.89
N SER A 116 11.35 -0.60 -15.68
CA SER A 116 12.78 -0.87 -15.48
C SER A 116 13.06 -2.23 -14.85
N GLY A 117 12.05 -2.92 -14.33
CA GLY A 117 12.20 -4.15 -13.55
C GLY A 117 12.95 -3.97 -12.23
N LYS A 118 13.19 -2.73 -11.81
CA LYS A 118 13.83 -2.42 -10.52
C LYS A 118 12.89 -2.65 -9.36
N ARG A 119 13.48 -2.80 -8.16
CA ARG A 119 12.69 -2.90 -6.94
C ARG A 119 11.92 -1.61 -6.69
N LEU A 120 10.60 -1.72 -6.60
CA LEU A 120 9.72 -0.66 -6.12
C LEU A 120 9.61 -0.74 -4.60
N GLN A 121 9.64 0.39 -3.92
CA GLN A 121 9.38 0.49 -2.48
C GLN A 121 8.26 1.49 -2.21
N PRO A 122 7.00 1.03 -2.22
CA PRO A 122 5.85 1.90 -1.98
C PRO A 122 5.86 2.51 -0.59
N TYR A 123 6.28 1.75 0.42
CA TYR A 123 6.24 2.18 1.82
C TYR A 123 7.43 1.64 2.61
N TYR A 124 8.08 2.54 3.37
CA TYR A 124 9.03 2.22 4.42
C TYR A 124 8.66 2.99 5.69
N ASP A 125 8.25 2.28 6.74
CA ASP A 125 7.62 2.85 7.93
C ASP A 125 8.36 4.06 8.51
N ARG A 126 9.67 3.96 8.66
CA ARG A 126 10.49 5.02 9.27
C ARG A 126 10.49 6.32 8.48
N ALA A 127 10.44 6.25 7.15
CA ALA A 127 10.49 7.42 6.26
C ALA A 127 9.09 7.90 5.86
N ASP A 128 8.17 6.97 5.56
CA ASP A 128 6.90 7.28 4.90
C ASP A 128 5.73 7.45 5.87
N ARG A 129 5.84 6.98 7.13
CA ARG A 129 4.77 7.10 8.14
C ARG A 129 4.27 8.54 8.30
N PRO A 130 5.12 9.58 8.46
CA PRO A 130 4.63 10.95 8.64
C PRO A 130 3.79 11.46 7.46
N ARG A 131 4.09 11.00 6.23
CA ARG A 131 3.35 11.33 5.02
C ARG A 131 1.99 10.64 5.00
N VAL A 132 1.95 9.35 5.34
CA VAL A 132 0.71 8.55 5.40
C VAL A 132 -0.20 9.04 6.54
N ASP A 133 0.33 9.33 7.71
CA ASP A 133 -0.42 9.86 8.86
C ASP A 133 -1.02 11.24 8.53
N ALA A 134 -0.26 12.09 7.83
CA ALA A 134 -0.75 13.38 7.37
C ALA A 134 -1.87 13.23 6.32
N TRP A 135 -1.73 12.30 5.37
CA TRP A 135 -2.77 11.96 4.41
C TRP A 135 -4.05 11.45 5.13
N GLN A 136 -3.91 10.53 6.08
CA GLN A 136 -5.02 10.01 6.89
C GLN A 136 -5.76 11.14 7.61
N THR A 137 -5.04 12.08 8.22
CA THR A 137 -5.64 13.23 8.92
C THR A 137 -6.48 14.09 7.98
N ILE A 138 -5.96 14.40 6.79
CA ILE A 138 -6.65 15.22 5.78
C ILE A 138 -7.89 14.51 5.26
N VAL A 139 -7.79 13.21 5.01
CA VAL A 139 -8.89 12.39 4.49
C VAL A 139 -10.00 12.24 5.53
N ASN A 140 -9.66 11.93 6.79
CA ASN A 140 -10.64 11.85 7.88
C ASN A 140 -11.41 13.16 8.04
N ASP A 141 -10.71 14.29 7.89
CA ASP A 141 -11.34 15.60 7.94
C ASP A 141 -12.24 15.87 6.72
N ARG A 142 -11.74 15.61 5.49
CA ARG A 142 -12.45 15.89 4.23
C ARG A 142 -13.78 15.13 4.12
N TYR A 143 -13.76 13.85 4.49
CA TYR A 143 -14.91 12.95 4.37
C TYR A 143 -15.69 12.81 5.68
N GLN A 144 -15.33 13.57 6.73
CA GLN A 144 -15.95 13.51 8.05
C GLN A 144 -16.01 12.08 8.62
N LEU A 145 -14.91 11.32 8.40
CA LEU A 145 -14.79 9.93 8.86
C LEU A 145 -14.52 9.87 10.35
N HIS A 146 -14.89 8.75 10.95
CA HIS A 146 -14.55 8.45 12.33
C HIS A 146 -13.02 8.54 12.52
N ASP A 147 -12.57 9.57 13.22
CA ASP A 147 -11.16 9.81 13.49
C ASP A 147 -10.73 9.08 14.78
N PRO A 148 -9.84 8.07 14.70
CA PRO A 148 -9.36 7.34 15.87
C PRO A 148 -8.50 8.19 16.82
N ASN A 149 -8.04 9.38 16.37
CA ASN A 149 -7.25 10.30 17.19
C ASN A 149 -8.11 11.23 18.03
N ASP A 150 -9.41 11.34 17.75
CA ASP A 150 -10.34 12.06 18.64
C ASP A 150 -10.41 11.31 19.98
N PRO A 151 -10.14 11.97 21.13
CA PRO A 151 -10.22 11.34 22.44
C PRO A 151 -11.54 10.62 22.73
N ALA A 152 -12.67 11.13 22.22
CA ALA A 152 -13.97 10.48 22.34
C ALA A 152 -14.06 9.12 21.62
N ASN A 153 -13.20 8.89 20.61
CA ASN A 153 -13.15 7.68 19.80
C ASN A 153 -12.10 6.66 20.29
N GLN A 154 -11.35 6.98 21.34
CA GLN A 154 -10.33 6.08 21.86
C GLN A 154 -10.97 4.83 22.50
N ARG A 155 -10.47 3.67 22.11
CA ARG A 155 -10.94 2.40 22.65
C ARG A 155 -10.30 2.13 24.02
N ALA A 156 -11.09 1.66 24.96
CA ALA A 156 -10.60 1.15 26.26
C ALA A 156 -9.63 -0.03 26.06
N LEU A 157 -9.86 -0.85 25.02
CA LEU A 157 -9.03 -1.98 24.66
C LEU A 157 -8.68 -1.98 23.16
N ASN A 158 -7.41 -2.18 22.85
CA ASN A 158 -6.91 -2.45 21.50
C ASN A 158 -6.42 -3.91 21.39
N THR A 159 -7.23 -4.77 20.77
CA THR A 159 -6.86 -6.17 20.52
C THR A 159 -6.06 -6.32 19.24
N PRO A 160 -4.85 -6.92 19.25
CA PRO A 160 -4.09 -7.22 18.05
C PRO A 160 -4.85 -8.14 17.09
N SER A 161 -4.82 -7.86 15.79
CA SER A 161 -5.56 -8.61 14.77
C SER A 161 -5.10 -10.07 14.59
N ASN A 162 -3.88 -10.38 15.02
CA ASN A 162 -3.28 -11.70 14.92
C ASN A 162 -3.36 -12.53 16.21
N LEU A 163 -4.12 -12.05 17.20
CA LEU A 163 -4.29 -12.79 18.46
C LEU A 163 -5.26 -13.96 18.26
N PRO A 164 -4.96 -15.19 18.73
CA PRO A 164 -5.89 -16.29 18.73
C PRO A 164 -7.23 -15.94 19.39
N ARG A 165 -8.34 -16.54 18.93
CA ARG A 165 -9.69 -16.18 19.40
C ARG A 165 -9.87 -16.29 20.90
N ASP A 166 -9.34 -17.35 21.50
CA ASP A 166 -9.45 -17.61 22.94
C ASP A 166 -8.71 -16.54 23.74
N ARG A 167 -7.52 -16.14 23.30
CA ARG A 167 -6.75 -15.06 23.92
C ARG A 167 -7.40 -13.69 23.73
N ALA A 168 -8.01 -13.46 22.56
CA ALA A 168 -8.75 -12.23 22.31
C ALA A 168 -9.99 -12.13 23.18
N LEU A 169 -10.68 -13.26 23.43
CA LEU A 169 -11.82 -13.33 24.33
C LEU A 169 -11.40 -13.09 25.78
N ALA A 170 -10.36 -13.76 26.25
CA ALA A 170 -9.81 -13.55 27.58
C ALA A 170 -9.39 -12.10 27.83
N GLN A 171 -8.74 -11.47 26.84
CA GLN A 171 -8.35 -10.08 26.90
C GLN A 171 -9.57 -9.13 27.03
N ARG A 172 -10.66 -9.41 26.29
CA ARG A 172 -11.91 -8.65 26.41
C ARG A 172 -12.54 -8.81 27.77
N GLN A 173 -12.71 -10.03 28.25
CA GLN A 173 -13.32 -10.32 29.56
C GLN A 173 -12.57 -9.65 30.70
N LEU A 174 -11.23 -9.69 30.68
CA LEU A 174 -10.39 -8.97 31.64
C LEU A 174 -10.63 -7.46 31.59
N THR A 175 -10.67 -6.89 30.39
CA THR A 175 -10.90 -5.45 30.23
C THR A 175 -12.30 -5.04 30.68
N ASP A 176 -13.32 -5.82 30.31
CA ASP A 176 -14.69 -5.56 30.69
C ASP A 176 -14.86 -5.63 32.22
N GLY A 177 -14.21 -6.60 32.90
CA GLY A 177 -14.16 -6.69 34.35
C GLY A 177 -13.48 -5.47 35.00
N LEU A 178 -12.33 -5.04 34.49
CA LEU A 178 -11.61 -3.86 34.95
C LEU A 178 -12.41 -2.56 34.74
N LEU A 179 -13.12 -2.44 33.61
CA LEU A 179 -14.01 -1.30 33.34
C LEU A 179 -15.18 -1.25 34.34
N ALA A 180 -15.80 -2.40 34.62
CA ALA A 180 -16.88 -2.47 35.61
C ALA A 180 -16.41 -2.07 37.00
N LEU A 181 -15.16 -2.38 37.39
CA LEU A 181 -14.56 -1.91 38.63
C LEU A 181 -14.26 -0.42 38.61
N ALA A 182 -13.80 0.08 37.48
CA ALA A 182 -13.56 1.50 37.27
C ALA A 182 -14.88 2.31 37.36
N GLU A 183 -15.97 1.85 36.76
CA GLU A 183 -17.30 2.46 36.85
C GLU A 183 -17.81 2.54 38.30
N LYS A 184 -17.41 1.58 39.13
CA LYS A 184 -17.71 1.59 40.61
C LYS A 184 -16.74 2.46 41.39
N GLY A 185 -15.77 3.11 40.75
CA GLY A 185 -14.75 3.94 41.40
C GLY A 185 -13.67 3.16 42.18
N LEU A 186 -13.61 1.83 42.01
CA LEU A 186 -12.61 0.97 42.66
C LEU A 186 -11.25 1.01 41.95
N ILE A 187 -11.25 1.36 40.70
CA ILE A 187 -10.04 1.58 39.89
C ILE A 187 -10.05 3.01 39.36
N THR A 188 -9.15 3.85 39.85
CA THR A 188 -9.04 5.26 39.44
C THR A 188 -7.75 5.60 38.74
N ASN A 189 -6.77 4.70 38.72
CA ASN A 189 -5.48 4.90 38.10
C ASN A 189 -4.84 3.58 37.68
N ARG A 190 -3.78 3.68 36.87
CA ARG A 190 -3.07 2.50 36.37
C ARG A 190 -2.46 1.63 37.46
N ALA A 191 -2.01 2.20 38.57
CA ALA A 191 -1.43 1.40 39.65
C ALA A 191 -2.50 0.46 40.25
N GLN A 192 -3.74 0.93 40.36
CA GLN A 192 -4.86 0.10 40.79
C GLN A 192 -5.27 -0.94 39.74
N VAL A 193 -5.12 -0.65 38.44
CA VAL A 193 -5.28 -1.68 37.39
C VAL A 193 -4.27 -2.81 37.60
N VAL A 194 -3.01 -2.46 37.87
CA VAL A 194 -1.95 -3.46 38.13
C VAL A 194 -2.24 -4.27 39.37
N SER A 195 -2.55 -3.62 40.53
CA SER A 195 -2.86 -4.33 41.77
C SER A 195 -4.07 -5.24 41.62
N THR A 196 -5.13 -4.78 40.95
CA THR A 196 -6.33 -5.60 40.68
C THR A 196 -5.99 -6.83 39.81
N LEU A 197 -5.13 -6.71 38.82
CA LEU A 197 -4.67 -7.85 38.01
C LEU A 197 -3.89 -8.84 38.87
N GLU A 198 -2.97 -8.36 39.71
CA GLU A 198 -2.15 -9.16 40.62
C GLU A 198 -2.99 -9.86 41.69
N GLU A 199 -3.96 -9.15 42.32
CA GLU A 199 -4.93 -9.69 43.27
C GLU A 199 -5.84 -10.77 42.64
N ALA A 200 -6.15 -10.63 41.35
CA ALA A 200 -6.89 -11.62 40.58
C ALA A 200 -6.02 -12.82 40.12
N GLY A 201 -4.74 -12.87 40.54
CA GLY A 201 -3.82 -13.97 40.27
C GLY A 201 -3.07 -13.86 38.93
N PHE A 202 -3.10 -12.73 38.25
CA PHE A 202 -2.33 -12.51 37.02
C PHE A 202 -0.96 -11.94 37.34
N GLU A 203 0.10 -12.61 36.89
CA GLU A 203 1.46 -12.11 37.04
C GLU A 203 1.71 -11.00 35.97
N VAL A 204 2.04 -9.79 36.43
CA VAL A 204 2.40 -8.67 35.55
C VAL A 204 3.87 -8.75 35.19
N THR A 205 4.19 -9.19 33.97
CA THR A 205 5.56 -9.42 33.48
C THR A 205 6.24 -8.18 32.95
N ARG A 206 5.48 -7.20 32.44
CA ARG A 206 6.03 -5.98 31.84
C ARG A 206 5.04 -4.83 31.85
N GLN A 207 5.54 -3.64 32.15
CA GLN A 207 4.82 -2.39 32.00
C GLN A 207 5.56 -1.43 31.05
N THR A 208 4.84 -0.87 30.08
CA THR A 208 5.38 0.17 29.16
C THR A 208 4.52 1.44 29.27
N LYS A 209 4.85 2.50 28.53
CA LYS A 209 4.03 3.71 28.52
C LYS A 209 2.56 3.43 28.18
N ASN A 210 2.30 2.53 27.19
CA ASN A 210 0.98 2.34 26.58
C ASN A 210 0.44 0.91 26.73
N SER A 211 1.04 0.09 27.60
CA SER A 211 0.58 -1.32 27.75
C SER A 211 1.05 -1.96 29.05
N ILE A 212 0.30 -2.97 29.49
CA ILE A 212 0.65 -3.93 30.53
C ILE A 212 0.72 -5.31 29.89
N SER A 213 1.71 -6.12 30.24
CA SER A 213 1.80 -7.53 29.82
C SER A 213 1.61 -8.42 31.02
N ILE A 214 0.77 -9.44 30.90
CA ILE A 214 0.55 -10.46 31.92
C ILE A 214 1.09 -11.81 31.42
N ALA A 215 1.57 -12.65 32.34
CA ALA A 215 2.01 -14.02 32.02
C ALA A 215 0.86 -14.82 31.41
N ASP A 216 1.20 -15.76 30.56
CA ASP A 216 0.28 -16.77 30.06
C ASP A 216 0.24 -17.92 31.08
N PRO A 217 -0.93 -18.31 31.63
CA PRO A 217 -1.01 -19.42 32.58
C PRO A 217 -0.46 -20.75 32.04
N GLU A 218 -0.46 -20.92 30.71
CA GLU A 218 0.03 -22.11 30.03
C GLU A 218 1.51 -22.00 29.61
N ASN A 219 2.30 -21.09 30.21
CA ASN A 219 3.69 -20.84 29.88
C ASN A 219 3.94 -20.44 28.41
N GLY A 220 2.90 -19.90 27.76
CA GLY A 220 3.01 -19.33 26.42
C GLY A 220 3.64 -17.95 26.41
N ARG A 221 3.47 -17.24 25.29
CA ARG A 221 3.92 -15.83 25.18
C ARG A 221 3.04 -14.95 26.07
N PRO A 222 3.63 -14.00 26.85
CA PRO A 222 2.86 -13.06 27.64
C PRO A 222 1.75 -12.36 26.84
N MET A 223 0.59 -12.17 27.45
CA MET A 223 -0.53 -11.46 26.84
C MET A 223 -0.36 -9.96 27.07
N ARG A 224 -0.33 -9.19 26.00
CA ARG A 224 -0.18 -7.74 26.06
C ARG A 224 -1.53 -7.04 26.04
N LEU A 225 -1.85 -6.34 27.10
CA LEU A 225 -3.04 -5.51 27.27
C LEU A 225 -2.71 -4.09 26.80
N GLN A 226 -3.49 -3.54 25.86
CA GLN A 226 -3.32 -2.21 25.30
C GLN A 226 -4.66 -1.47 25.23
N GLY A 227 -4.63 -0.18 25.39
CA GLY A 227 -5.80 0.69 25.38
C GLY A 227 -5.70 1.70 26.52
N LYS A 228 -6.64 2.65 26.60
CA LYS A 228 -6.59 3.78 27.53
C LYS A 228 -6.43 3.33 28.99
N LEU A 229 -7.12 2.28 29.40
CA LEU A 229 -7.06 1.71 30.76
C LEU A 229 -5.63 1.27 31.15
N TYR A 230 -4.78 0.93 30.19
CA TYR A 230 -3.44 0.38 30.39
C TYR A 230 -2.31 1.39 30.17
N GLU A 231 -2.64 2.63 29.84
CA GLU A 231 -1.65 3.71 29.65
C GLU A 231 -1.12 4.20 30.99
N ARG A 232 0.15 4.65 31.01
CA ARG A 232 0.82 5.11 32.23
C ARG A 232 0.09 6.28 32.91
N ASP A 233 -0.48 7.15 32.11
CA ASP A 233 -1.19 8.36 32.52
C ASP A 233 -2.69 8.14 32.71
N PHE A 234 -3.14 6.88 32.73
CA PHE A 234 -4.53 6.57 33.01
C PHE A 234 -4.89 6.97 34.42
N THR A 235 -5.86 7.88 34.54
CA THR A 235 -6.53 8.28 35.77
C THR A 235 -8.01 8.33 35.50
N LEU A 236 -8.80 7.71 36.39
CA LEU A 236 -10.26 7.80 36.41
C LEU A 236 -10.63 8.80 37.49
N SER A 237 -10.86 10.06 37.14
CA SER A 237 -11.50 11.03 38.05
C SER A 237 -13.01 10.93 37.91
N ASN A 238 -13.75 11.41 38.90
CA ASN A 238 -15.20 11.54 38.81
C ASN A 238 -15.67 12.45 37.65
N GLY A 239 -14.73 13.08 36.97
CA GLY A 239 -14.91 13.89 35.76
C GLY A 239 -14.28 13.31 34.50
N LEU A 240 -13.89 12.00 34.47
CA LEU A 240 -13.23 11.42 33.27
C LEU A 240 -14.04 11.65 32.00
N ARG A 241 -15.36 11.53 32.07
CA ARG A 241 -16.24 11.80 30.93
C ARG A 241 -16.16 13.25 30.52
N GLU A 242 -16.18 14.17 31.48
CA GLU A 242 -16.01 15.61 31.24
C GLU A 242 -14.62 15.94 30.72
N GLU A 243 -13.58 15.24 31.18
CA GLU A 243 -12.20 15.38 30.65
C GLU A 243 -12.09 14.88 29.23
N ILE A 244 -12.68 13.73 28.92
CA ILE A 244 -12.74 13.19 27.54
C ILE A 244 -13.51 14.16 26.65
N ASP A 245 -14.66 14.65 27.10
CA ASP A 245 -15.49 15.60 26.35
C ASP A 245 -14.77 16.93 26.15
N ARG A 246 -14.03 17.41 27.15
CA ARG A 246 -13.20 18.61 27.02
C ARG A 246 -12.05 18.38 26.04
N ALA A 247 -11.28 17.31 26.20
CA ALA A 247 -10.18 16.97 25.30
C ALA A 247 -10.66 16.75 23.86
N SER A 248 -11.85 16.17 23.69
CA SER A 248 -12.49 16.02 22.38
C SER A 248 -12.92 17.37 21.78
N ARG A 249 -13.46 18.29 22.61
CA ARG A 249 -13.74 19.67 22.16
C ARG A 249 -12.48 20.39 21.71
N GLU A 250 -11.43 20.41 22.53
CA GLU A 250 -10.14 21.01 22.20
C GLU A 250 -9.53 20.37 20.92
N TYR A 251 -9.68 19.06 20.76
CA TYR A 251 -9.27 18.36 19.55
C TYR A 251 -10.05 18.84 18.33
N ARG A 252 -11.36 19.05 18.45
CA ARG A 252 -12.19 19.55 17.35
C ARG A 252 -11.96 21.03 17.06
N GLU A 253 -11.76 21.84 18.08
CA GLU A 253 -11.42 23.27 17.94
C GLU A 253 -10.08 23.48 17.23
N SER A 254 -9.08 22.65 17.50
CA SER A 254 -7.78 22.67 16.80
C SER A 254 -7.79 22.06 15.40
N ARG A 255 -8.97 21.66 14.88
CA ARG A 255 -9.15 20.97 13.59
C ARG A 255 -8.46 21.68 12.42
N GLU A 256 -8.72 22.96 12.25
CA GLU A 256 -8.18 23.73 11.12
C GLU A 256 -6.65 23.80 11.17
N GLN A 257 -6.08 24.00 12.34
CA GLN A 257 -4.64 24.01 12.53
C GLN A 257 -4.03 22.64 12.22
N ARG A 258 -4.59 21.55 12.76
CA ARG A 258 -4.11 20.19 12.50
C ARG A 258 -4.15 19.84 11.01
N VAL A 259 -5.24 20.19 10.33
CA VAL A 259 -5.38 19.93 8.89
C VAL A 259 -4.40 20.76 8.07
N ARG A 260 -4.16 22.01 8.45
CA ARG A 260 -3.15 22.87 7.80
C ARG A 260 -1.75 22.27 7.94
N GLU A 261 -1.35 21.90 9.16
CA GLU A 261 -0.07 21.27 9.44
C GLU A 261 0.09 19.92 8.71
N ALA A 262 -1.00 19.13 8.66
CA ALA A 262 -1.03 17.88 7.91
C ALA A 262 -0.83 18.12 6.39
N ARG A 263 -1.47 19.15 5.81
CA ARG A 263 -1.29 19.50 4.38
C ARG A 263 0.15 19.88 4.07
N GLU A 264 0.78 20.69 4.92
CA GLU A 264 2.19 21.06 4.75
C GLU A 264 3.12 19.85 4.87
N ARG A 265 2.87 18.97 5.85
CA ARG A 265 3.64 17.73 6.05
C ARG A 265 3.47 16.78 4.88
N LEU A 266 2.25 16.61 4.40
CA LEU A 266 1.94 15.78 3.22
C LEU A 266 2.65 16.32 1.98
N ALA A 267 2.58 17.63 1.72
CA ALA A 267 3.22 18.26 0.56
C ALA A 267 4.73 18.03 0.55
N ARG A 268 5.41 18.27 1.69
CA ARG A 268 6.85 17.99 1.83
C ARG A 268 7.17 16.51 1.64
N GLY A 269 6.36 15.61 2.22
CA GLY A 269 6.57 14.17 2.09
C GLY A 269 6.34 13.64 0.67
N ILE A 270 5.35 14.20 -0.04
CA ILE A 270 5.09 13.87 -1.47
C ILE A 270 6.25 14.34 -2.33
N GLU A 271 6.74 15.57 -2.14
CA GLU A 271 7.84 16.10 -2.96
C GLU A 271 9.12 15.28 -2.76
N HIS A 272 9.50 15.01 -1.53
CA HIS A 272 10.66 14.17 -1.22
C HIS A 272 10.57 12.78 -1.87
N LYS A 273 9.39 12.12 -1.75
CA LYS A 273 9.18 10.79 -2.35
C LYS A 273 9.11 10.83 -3.88
N ARG A 274 8.59 11.92 -4.45
CA ARG A 274 8.58 12.14 -5.91
C ARG A 274 10.00 12.22 -6.45
N GLU A 275 10.86 13.02 -5.83
CA GLU A 275 12.27 13.12 -6.20
C GLU A 275 13.00 11.77 -6.11
N GLU A 276 12.75 11.01 -5.03
CA GLU A 276 13.30 9.66 -4.86
C GLU A 276 12.87 8.75 -6.01
N ASN A 277 11.56 8.71 -6.30
CA ASN A 277 11.00 7.88 -7.37
C ASN A 277 11.53 8.30 -8.75
N GLN A 278 11.55 9.58 -9.07
CA GLN A 278 12.07 10.09 -10.34
C GLN A 278 13.55 9.79 -10.53
N ARG A 279 14.35 9.85 -9.45
CA ARG A 279 15.77 9.48 -9.49
C ARG A 279 15.96 7.99 -9.72
N SER A 280 15.15 7.15 -9.08
CA SER A 280 15.28 5.69 -9.13
C SER A 280 14.71 5.08 -10.41
N TYR A 281 13.63 5.66 -10.97
CA TYR A 281 12.82 5.10 -12.03
C TYR A 281 12.71 6.06 -13.23
N ARG A 282 13.82 6.70 -13.60
CA ARG A 282 13.88 7.56 -14.82
C ARG A 282 13.51 6.72 -16.04
N ARG A 283 12.55 7.20 -16.82
CA ARG A 283 12.32 6.67 -18.16
C ARG A 283 13.55 6.95 -19.03
N ALA A 284 14.00 5.96 -19.78
CA ALA A 284 14.92 6.21 -20.87
C ALA A 284 14.20 7.16 -21.85
N VAL A 285 14.70 8.36 -22.02
CA VAL A 285 14.28 9.22 -23.11
C VAL A 285 14.70 8.46 -24.37
N PRO A 286 13.78 8.13 -25.31
CA PRO A 286 14.22 7.58 -26.58
C PRO A 286 15.19 8.61 -27.17
N GLU A 287 16.45 8.25 -27.37
CA GLU A 287 17.33 9.03 -28.21
C GLU A 287 16.66 9.10 -29.60
N VAL A 288 16.08 10.23 -29.91
CA VAL A 288 15.71 10.56 -31.29
C VAL A 288 17.05 10.71 -31.97
N THR A 289 17.59 9.59 -32.47
CA THR A 289 18.77 9.62 -33.29
C THR A 289 18.40 10.48 -34.51
N ALA A 290 19.19 11.49 -34.79
CA ALA A 290 19.06 12.42 -35.91
C ALA A 290 18.94 11.69 -37.29
N SER A 291 19.30 10.41 -37.33
CA SER A 291 19.09 9.46 -38.43
C SER A 291 17.62 9.24 -38.83
N SER A 292 16.64 9.51 -37.96
CA SER A 292 15.21 9.35 -38.31
C SER A 292 14.63 10.60 -38.98
N ALA A 293 15.20 11.76 -38.74
CA ALA A 293 14.79 13.01 -39.41
C ALA A 293 15.32 13.11 -40.85
N GLU A 294 16.55 12.63 -41.10
CA GLU A 294 17.14 12.62 -42.41
C GLU A 294 16.45 11.63 -43.39
N LYS A 295 15.85 10.54 -42.89
CA LYS A 295 15.11 9.58 -43.72
C LYS A 295 13.70 10.03 -44.09
N LEU A 296 13.13 11.04 -43.46
CA LEU A 296 11.83 11.59 -43.86
C LEU A 296 11.94 12.65 -44.95
N ASP A 297 13.07 13.37 -45.04
CA ASP A 297 13.27 14.44 -46.02
C ASP A 297 13.69 13.91 -47.40
N SER A 298 14.22 12.68 -47.50
CA SER A 298 14.63 12.06 -48.75
C SER A 298 13.50 11.36 -49.54
N ARG A 299 12.25 11.40 -49.07
CA ARG A 299 11.09 10.75 -49.73
C ARG A 299 10.21 11.69 -50.57
N HIS A 300 10.57 12.96 -50.69
CA HIS A 300 9.80 13.95 -51.47
C HIS A 300 10.68 14.63 -52.54
N ALA A 301 11.37 13.85 -53.35
CA ALA A 301 11.89 14.32 -54.62
C ALA A 301 11.09 13.67 -55.79
N PRO A 302 10.61 14.42 -56.79
CA PRO A 302 9.83 13.87 -57.88
C PRO A 302 10.75 13.07 -58.80
N ARG A 303 10.36 11.82 -59.06
CA ARG A 303 11.01 10.98 -60.09
C ARG A 303 10.38 11.28 -61.43
N ASP A 304 11.19 11.82 -62.30
CA ASP A 304 10.92 11.86 -63.75
C ASP A 304 10.96 10.48 -64.38
N ALA A 305 10.11 10.32 -65.42
CA ALA A 305 9.85 9.09 -66.14
C ALA A 305 10.97 8.71 -67.08
N GLY A 306 11.21 7.40 -67.24
CA GLY A 306 12.05 6.90 -68.37
C GLY A 306 12.38 5.42 -68.28
N ASP A 307 11.57 4.66 -69.04
CA ASP A 307 11.84 3.42 -69.79
C ASP A 307 12.34 2.10 -69.16
N HIS A 308 11.57 1.06 -69.49
CA HIS A 308 11.76 -0.41 -69.39
C HIS A 308 12.77 -0.96 -70.38
N PRO A 309 13.05 -2.30 -70.52
CA PRO A 309 12.78 -3.46 -69.67
C PRO A 309 13.89 -4.55 -69.65
N ARG A 310 13.57 -5.70 -68.96
CA ARG A 310 14.05 -7.11 -69.16
C ARG A 310 15.19 -7.64 -68.32
N GLY A 311 14.86 -8.79 -67.70
CA GLY A 311 15.69 -9.97 -67.67
C GLY A 311 15.50 -10.80 -66.38
N TRP A 312 14.76 -11.88 -66.49
CA TRP A 312 14.71 -13.01 -65.55
C TRP A 312 16.04 -13.74 -65.57
N ASP A 313 16.58 -14.20 -64.46
CA ASP A 313 17.15 -15.53 -64.39
C ASP A 313 17.20 -16.16 -63.01
N ILE A 314 17.00 -17.49 -63.01
CA ILE A 314 16.85 -18.42 -61.91
C ILE A 314 18.17 -19.26 -61.88
N GLY A 315 18.61 -19.63 -60.63
CA GLY A 315 19.63 -20.69 -60.47
C GLY A 315 20.21 -20.76 -59.06
N THR A 316 19.72 -21.59 -58.28
CA THR A 316 19.99 -22.97 -57.78
C THR A 316 21.47 -23.31 -57.41
N HIS A 317 21.52 -24.13 -56.32
CA HIS A 317 22.62 -24.99 -55.80
C HIS A 317 23.57 -24.31 -54.81
N GLY A 318 23.86 -24.82 -53.59
CA GLY A 318 23.84 -26.20 -53.05
C GLY A 318 25.21 -26.53 -52.41
N HIS A 319 25.17 -27.27 -51.30
CA HIS A 319 26.23 -28.05 -50.59
C HIS A 319 26.77 -27.52 -49.27
N VAL A 320 26.42 -28.14 -48.19
CA VAL A 320 26.90 -29.28 -47.36
C VAL A 320 28.42 -29.49 -47.27
N HIS A 321 28.98 -29.48 -46.03
CA HIS A 321 30.02 -30.36 -45.45
C HIS A 321 30.26 -29.96 -43.98
N GLN A 322 29.92 -30.72 -42.97
CA GLN A 322 30.55 -31.89 -42.30
C GLN A 322 31.90 -31.60 -41.55
N ALA A 323 31.85 -31.99 -40.27
CA ALA A 323 32.88 -32.03 -39.24
C ALA A 323 34.02 -33.04 -39.56
N PRO A 324 35.11 -33.18 -38.81
CA PRO A 324 35.20 -33.96 -37.53
C PRO A 324 36.22 -33.38 -36.51
N GLY A 325 36.16 -33.63 -35.21
CA GLY A 325 36.40 -34.89 -34.48
C GLY A 325 37.73 -34.87 -33.74
N GLY A 326 37.79 -35.23 -32.44
CA GLY A 326 39.01 -35.53 -31.67
C GLY A 326 38.86 -35.34 -30.16
N ARG A 327 38.53 -36.36 -29.45
CA ARG A 327 39.00 -37.05 -28.21
C ARG A 327 40.21 -36.39 -27.50
N ASP A 328 40.31 -36.36 -26.16
CA ASP A 328 40.35 -37.43 -25.17
C ASP A 328 40.37 -36.93 -23.70
N THR A 329 39.64 -37.61 -22.83
CA THR A 329 39.88 -38.13 -21.45
C THR A 329 40.62 -37.35 -20.39
N ARG A 330 40.03 -37.14 -19.18
CA ARG A 330 40.29 -37.88 -17.94
C ARG A 330 39.53 -37.29 -16.70
N ALA A 331 38.60 -38.07 -16.20
CA ALA A 331 38.41 -38.64 -14.87
C ALA A 331 38.37 -37.74 -13.61
N GLU A 332 37.17 -37.80 -12.97
CA GLU A 332 36.88 -38.01 -11.55
C GLU A 332 37.13 -36.90 -10.53
N ARG A 333 36.08 -36.34 -9.90
CA ARG A 333 35.58 -36.72 -8.58
C ARG A 333 34.24 -36.03 -8.21
N HIS A 334 33.38 -36.82 -7.60
CA HIS A 334 32.03 -36.52 -7.13
C HIS A 334 31.91 -35.41 -6.10
N ALA A 335 30.88 -34.55 -6.25
CA ALA A 335 29.89 -34.22 -5.21
C ALA A 335 28.65 -33.63 -5.90
N PRO A 336 27.41 -33.85 -5.44
CA PRO A 336 26.22 -33.51 -6.20
C PRO A 336 25.85 -32.03 -5.97
N ASP A 337 25.92 -31.23 -7.04
CA ASP A 337 25.36 -29.91 -7.07
C ASP A 337 23.91 -29.97 -7.54
N ALA A 338 23.07 -29.32 -6.78
CA ALA A 338 21.67 -29.10 -7.08
C ALA A 338 21.50 -28.35 -8.39
N GLU A 339 20.68 -28.92 -9.27
CA GLU A 339 20.27 -28.33 -10.54
C GLU A 339 19.68 -26.92 -10.35
N ARG A 340 20.34 -25.94 -10.95
CA ARG A 340 19.76 -24.65 -11.27
C ARG A 340 19.03 -24.78 -12.61
N PRO A 341 17.74 -24.54 -12.70
CA PRO A 341 17.08 -24.38 -13.99
C PRO A 341 17.58 -23.08 -14.63
N GLY A 342 17.96 -23.19 -15.91
CA GLY A 342 18.42 -22.09 -16.73
C GLY A 342 17.42 -20.94 -16.78
N GLY A 343 17.93 -19.71 -16.68
CA GLY A 343 17.17 -18.50 -16.87
C GLY A 343 16.71 -18.38 -18.32
N SER A 344 15.44 -18.52 -18.54
CA SER A 344 14.78 -17.94 -19.70
C SER A 344 14.51 -16.47 -19.39
N ASP A 345 14.78 -15.60 -20.36
CA ASP A 345 14.54 -14.16 -20.33
C ASP A 345 13.05 -13.85 -20.20
N ASP A 346 12.51 -13.83 -18.94
CA ASP A 346 11.13 -13.45 -18.63
C ASP A 346 10.88 -11.93 -18.69
N THR A 347 11.83 -11.16 -19.20
CA THR A 347 11.63 -9.71 -19.44
C THR A 347 10.62 -9.41 -20.55
N ASP A 348 10.33 -10.35 -21.43
CA ASP A 348 9.32 -10.18 -22.48
C ASP A 348 7.88 -10.29 -21.98
N ALA A 349 7.62 -11.05 -20.91
CA ALA A 349 6.28 -11.16 -20.32
C ALA A 349 5.80 -9.83 -19.68
N LEU A 350 6.74 -9.00 -19.20
CA LEU A 350 6.44 -7.68 -18.64
C LEU A 350 6.09 -6.63 -19.71
N ARG A 351 6.47 -6.86 -20.97
CA ARG A 351 6.16 -5.97 -22.09
C ARG A 351 4.80 -6.23 -22.75
N GLN A 352 4.19 -7.38 -22.49
CA GLN A 352 2.92 -7.82 -23.10
C GLN A 352 1.70 -7.58 -22.19
N GLN A 353 1.60 -6.43 -21.54
CA GLN A 353 0.34 -6.07 -20.87
C GLN A 353 -0.77 -5.89 -21.91
N PRO A 354 -2.00 -6.43 -21.70
CA PRO A 354 -3.11 -6.17 -22.56
C PRO A 354 -3.33 -4.66 -22.73
N GLU A 355 -3.46 -4.21 -23.95
CA GLU A 355 -3.58 -2.79 -24.34
C GLU A 355 -4.74 -2.10 -23.58
N THR A 356 -5.84 -2.81 -23.36
CA THR A 356 -7.01 -2.37 -22.60
C THR A 356 -6.70 -1.99 -21.14
N VAL A 357 -5.77 -2.70 -20.48
CA VAL A 357 -5.37 -2.40 -19.08
C VAL A 357 -4.47 -1.16 -19.04
N ARG A 358 -3.65 -0.94 -20.06
CA ARG A 358 -2.82 0.26 -20.21
C ARG A 358 -3.66 1.49 -20.48
N GLU A 359 -4.64 1.39 -21.38
CA GLU A 359 -5.55 2.46 -21.75
C GLU A 359 -6.41 2.90 -20.56
N ASP A 360 -7.00 1.97 -19.82
CA ASP A 360 -7.82 2.25 -18.64
C ASP A 360 -7.02 2.93 -17.51
N ARG A 361 -5.73 2.58 -17.36
CA ARG A 361 -4.83 3.25 -16.41
C ARG A 361 -4.40 4.64 -16.86
N GLN A 362 -4.06 4.80 -18.13
CA GLN A 362 -3.67 6.09 -18.70
C GLN A 362 -4.84 7.07 -18.62
N GLU A 363 -6.05 6.61 -18.92
CA GLU A 363 -7.27 7.40 -18.81
C GLU A 363 -7.51 7.86 -17.36
N ARG A 364 -7.37 6.97 -16.38
CA ARG A 364 -7.46 7.34 -14.95
C ARG A 364 -6.42 8.39 -14.54
N HIS A 365 -5.18 8.28 -15.03
CA HIS A 365 -4.15 9.27 -14.73
C HIS A 365 -4.38 10.61 -15.42
N ARG A 366 -4.95 10.61 -16.64
CA ARG A 366 -5.38 11.81 -17.34
C ARG A 366 -6.47 12.54 -16.55
N LEU A 367 -7.50 11.82 -16.11
CA LEU A 367 -8.59 12.35 -15.30
C LEU A 367 -8.09 12.87 -13.92
N ARG A 368 -7.07 12.24 -13.32
CA ARG A 368 -6.41 12.74 -12.11
C ARG A 368 -5.69 14.06 -12.35
N ARG A 369 -4.99 14.21 -13.48
CA ARG A 369 -4.30 15.45 -13.86
C ARG A 369 -5.30 16.58 -14.08
N GLU A 370 -6.37 16.32 -14.78
CA GLU A 370 -7.42 17.30 -15.07
C GLU A 370 -8.11 17.79 -13.79
N ARG A 371 -8.46 16.90 -12.85
CA ARG A 371 -9.00 17.28 -11.53
C ARG A 371 -8.03 18.13 -10.72
N ARG A 372 -6.72 17.81 -10.72
CA ARG A 372 -5.71 18.64 -10.04
C ARG A 372 -5.63 20.06 -10.61
N ILE A 373 -5.73 20.19 -11.93
CA ILE A 373 -5.71 21.50 -12.60
C ILE A 373 -6.96 22.31 -12.22
N GLN A 374 -8.11 21.66 -12.13
CA GLN A 374 -9.36 22.32 -11.71
C GLN A 374 -9.31 22.75 -10.24
N ASP A 375 -8.79 21.91 -9.34
CA ASP A 375 -8.66 22.23 -7.91
C ASP A 375 -7.64 23.36 -7.65
N THR A 376 -6.57 23.44 -8.43
CA THR A 376 -5.58 24.53 -8.33
C THR A 376 -6.07 25.83 -9.02
N GLY A 377 -6.85 25.73 -10.10
CA GLY A 377 -7.45 26.87 -10.77
C GLY A 377 -8.55 27.55 -9.94
N GLY A 378 -9.29 26.77 -9.14
CA GLY A 378 -10.32 27.30 -8.24
C GLY A 378 -9.77 28.12 -7.06
N VAL A 379 -8.53 27.91 -6.67
CA VAL A 379 -7.84 28.66 -5.58
C VAL A 379 -7.33 30.02 -6.08
N LEU A 380 -6.95 30.12 -7.34
CA LEU A 380 -6.46 31.40 -7.93
C LEU A 380 -7.60 32.38 -8.22
N ASN A 381 -8.79 31.91 -8.57
CA ASN A 381 -9.92 32.78 -8.89
C ASN A 381 -10.64 33.36 -7.65
N ARG A 382 -10.44 32.82 -6.44
CA ARG A 382 -11.01 33.38 -5.20
C ARG A 382 -10.16 34.50 -4.57
N ARG A 383 -8.93 34.75 -5.05
CA ARG A 383 -8.08 35.84 -4.54
C ARG A 383 -8.29 37.18 -5.27
N HIS A 384 -9.11 37.23 -6.33
CA HIS A 384 -9.31 38.45 -7.13
C HIS A 384 -10.67 39.10 -6.98
N LEU A 385 -11.56 38.61 -6.08
CA LEU A 385 -12.89 39.20 -5.86
C LEU A 385 -13.14 39.63 -4.40
N GLY A 386 -12.11 40.03 -3.66
CA GLY A 386 -12.20 40.52 -2.28
C GLY A 386 -11.51 41.86 -2.07
N GLY A 387 -11.85 42.88 -2.87
CA GLY A 387 -11.34 44.23 -2.66
C GLY A 387 -12.32 45.23 -3.26
N GLY A 388 -13.21 45.74 -2.42
CA GLY A 388 -14.13 46.82 -2.82
C GLY A 388 -15.33 46.93 -1.89
N PHE A 389 -15.25 47.94 -1.03
CA PHE A 389 -16.15 48.53 -0.05
C PHE A 389 -16.02 48.03 1.36
#